data_e464942d553f5c7d862f71687dc04fe5
#
_entry.id   e464942d553f5c7d862f71687dc04fe5
#
_cell.length_a   1.000
_cell.length_b   1.000
_cell.length_c   1.000
_cell.angle_alpha   90.00
_cell.angle_beta   90.00
_cell.angle_gamma   90.00
#
_symmetry.space_group_name_H-M   'P 1'
#
loop_
_entity.id
_entity.type
_entity.pdbx_description
1 polymer ?
#
loop_
_entity_poly.entity_id
_entity_poly.type
_entity_poly.pdbx_seq_one_letter_code
_entity_poly.pdbx_strand_id
1 'polypeptide(L)'
;MDKNLKKEIENRRTFAIISHPDAGKTTLTEKFLLYGGAINTAGSVKGKANSKYAVSDWMGIEKERGISVTSSALQFNYEGYCINILDTPGHQDFSEDTYRTLMAADSAVMVIDASKGVEAQTIKLFKVCVMRHIPIFTFINKMDLEARDPYELLEEIENVLGIKTCPINWPIGSGKRFKGVYDRDTKKISMFQAVSVGGAKSAAETTYDLEDEAFKGEVGDELYDQLMDDVELLDGASEPFDQDLVDKGELSPVFFGSALTTFGIETFLEHFLKMTESPLPRMSDIGLIDPITEPFSGFVFKIQANMNKAHHDRIAFMRVCSGKFDATKDVFHVQSGKKMKLSRPQQIMAQDRKVIDEAYAGDVIGVFDPGIFSIGDTICTPGKKFTYEGIPTFAPEHFCRLVALDSMKRKQFMKGVTQIAQEGAIQIFQDYNLEMSEIIVGVVGTLQFDVLKYRMENEYSCDVRLEPLPYGHIRWVKDPATDLNSIKCPSDTKRVKDMKGNPLILFTNEWSIRLLLERNEGIELTEFKKN
;
A
#
# COMPACT_ATOMS: atom_id res chain seq x y z
N MET A 1 -29.38 -7.41 16.22
CA MET A 1 -28.07 -7.48 15.54
C MET A 1 -27.79 -8.93 15.18
N ASP A 2 -27.45 -9.21 13.95
CA ASP A 2 -27.14 -10.58 13.53
C ASP A 2 -25.78 -10.98 14.14
N LYS A 3 -25.79 -11.96 15.05
CA LYS A 3 -24.57 -12.45 15.73
C LYS A 3 -23.53 -12.98 14.75
N ASN A 4 -23.98 -13.51 13.61
CA ASN A 4 -23.09 -14.02 12.57
C ASN A 4 -22.39 -12.88 11.84
N LEU A 5 -23.10 -11.78 11.52
CA LEU A 5 -22.52 -10.60 10.90
C LEU A 5 -21.41 -9.97 11.75
N LYS A 6 -21.66 -9.82 13.05
CA LYS A 6 -20.66 -9.27 13.98
C LYS A 6 -19.39 -10.14 14.00
N LYS A 7 -19.54 -11.46 14.15
CA LYS A 7 -18.42 -12.41 14.17
C LYS A 7 -17.61 -12.38 12.87
N GLU A 8 -18.30 -12.33 11.72
CA GLU A 8 -17.64 -12.26 10.41
C GLU A 8 -16.78 -10.99 10.27
N ILE A 9 -17.27 -9.85 10.76
CA ILE A 9 -16.53 -8.60 10.71
C ILE A 9 -15.36 -8.62 11.72
N GLU A 10 -15.60 -9.05 12.94
CA GLU A 10 -14.57 -9.12 14.00
C GLU A 10 -13.40 -10.06 13.67
N ASN A 11 -13.61 -11.07 12.83
CA ASN A 11 -12.57 -11.98 12.39
C ASN A 11 -11.75 -11.45 11.20
N ARG A 12 -12.02 -10.25 10.68
CA ARG A 12 -11.28 -9.69 9.55
C ARG A 12 -10.11 -8.85 9.99
N ARG A 13 -8.99 -9.00 9.29
CA ARG A 13 -7.78 -8.21 9.46
C ARG A 13 -7.35 -7.69 8.09
N THR A 14 -7.23 -6.37 7.96
CA THR A 14 -6.83 -5.75 6.70
C THR A 14 -5.68 -4.82 6.94
N PHE A 15 -4.51 -5.19 6.46
CA PHE A 15 -3.30 -4.42 6.66
C PHE A 15 -2.51 -4.22 5.38
N ALA A 16 -1.76 -3.13 5.35
CA ALA A 16 -0.80 -2.84 4.30
C ALA A 16 0.62 -3.20 4.74
N ILE A 17 1.45 -3.62 3.80
CA ILE A 17 2.88 -3.82 4.07
C ILE A 17 3.64 -2.66 3.43
N ILE A 18 4.40 -1.93 4.25
CA ILE A 18 5.20 -0.78 3.85
C ILE A 18 6.68 -1.04 4.10
N SER A 19 7.54 -0.56 3.22
CA SER A 19 8.99 -0.70 3.37
C SER A 19 9.76 0.17 2.39
N HIS A 20 11.05 0.34 2.64
CA HIS A 20 12.00 0.72 1.60
C HIS A 20 12.13 -0.41 0.55
N PRO A 21 12.49 -0.11 -0.73
CA PRO A 21 12.85 -1.13 -1.71
C PRO A 21 13.90 -2.11 -1.17
N ASP A 22 13.77 -3.37 -1.52
CA ASP A 22 14.67 -4.47 -1.10
C ASP A 22 14.69 -4.82 0.41
N ALA A 23 13.87 -4.20 1.26
CA ALA A 23 13.77 -4.61 2.67
C ALA A 23 13.16 -6.02 2.86
N GLY A 24 12.62 -6.62 1.80
CA GLY A 24 12.07 -7.99 1.81
C GLY A 24 10.56 -8.05 1.93
N LYS A 25 9.85 -6.97 1.62
CA LYS A 25 8.38 -6.87 1.65
C LYS A 25 7.71 -8.01 0.86
N THR A 26 8.01 -8.14 -0.41
CA THR A 26 7.42 -9.17 -1.29
C THR A 26 7.70 -10.58 -0.79
N THR A 27 8.90 -10.83 -0.24
CA THR A 27 9.24 -12.12 0.36
C THR A 27 8.38 -12.40 1.59
N LEU A 28 8.17 -11.40 2.45
CA LEU A 28 7.32 -11.50 3.63
C LEU A 28 5.86 -11.79 3.25
N THR A 29 5.32 -11.04 2.27
CA THR A 29 3.97 -11.24 1.72
C THR A 29 3.77 -12.68 1.24
N GLU A 30 4.72 -13.22 0.48
CA GLU A 30 4.64 -14.60 0.00
C GLU A 30 4.70 -15.64 1.13
N LYS A 31 5.45 -15.36 2.19
CA LYS A 31 5.48 -16.26 3.35
C LYS A 31 4.15 -16.26 4.09
N PHE A 32 3.50 -15.12 4.25
CA PHE A 32 2.15 -15.06 4.81
C PHE A 32 1.15 -15.90 3.98
N LEU A 33 1.20 -15.78 2.66
CA LEU A 33 0.36 -16.59 1.75
C LEU A 33 0.67 -18.09 1.86
N LEU A 34 1.93 -18.44 2.07
CA LEU A 34 2.35 -19.84 2.25
C LEU A 34 1.79 -20.42 3.57
N TYR A 35 1.92 -19.69 4.68
CA TYR A 35 1.34 -20.09 5.98
C TYR A 35 -0.18 -20.20 5.91
N GLY A 36 -0.85 -19.28 5.24
CA GLY A 36 -2.28 -19.35 4.98
C GLY A 36 -2.71 -20.45 4.00
N GLY A 37 -1.76 -21.21 3.43
CA GLY A 37 -2.04 -22.26 2.45
C GLY A 37 -2.60 -21.74 1.11
N ALA A 38 -2.52 -20.43 0.87
CA ALA A 38 -2.98 -19.80 -0.36
C ALA A 38 -2.07 -20.08 -1.56
N ILE A 39 -0.79 -20.34 -1.30
CA ILE A 39 0.21 -20.79 -2.29
C ILE A 39 0.93 -22.03 -1.78
N ASN A 40 1.38 -22.88 -2.70
CA ASN A 40 2.08 -24.12 -2.34
C ASN A 40 3.59 -23.98 -2.25
N THR A 41 4.17 -22.96 -2.90
CA THR A 41 5.60 -22.66 -2.90
C THR A 41 5.82 -21.17 -3.04
N ALA A 42 6.65 -20.58 -2.18
CA ALA A 42 7.04 -19.18 -2.33
C ALA A 42 8.03 -19.01 -3.51
N GLY A 43 7.87 -17.97 -4.31
CA GLY A 43 8.81 -17.61 -5.37
C GLY A 43 10.08 -16.99 -4.78
N SER A 44 11.21 -17.21 -5.44
CA SER A 44 12.45 -16.51 -5.12
C SER A 44 12.49 -15.19 -5.89
N VAL A 45 12.52 -14.06 -5.20
CA VAL A 45 12.54 -12.72 -5.78
C VAL A 45 13.86 -12.37 -6.48
N LYS A 46 14.91 -13.17 -6.36
CA LYS A 46 16.22 -12.88 -6.99
C LYS A 46 16.42 -13.61 -8.31
N GLY A 47 16.43 -12.82 -9.37
CA GLY A 47 16.61 -13.17 -10.76
C GLY A 47 17.73 -14.13 -11.09
N LYS A 48 17.35 -15.38 -11.33
CA LYS A 48 18.00 -16.27 -12.31
C LYS A 48 16.90 -16.76 -13.25
N ALA A 49 17.24 -16.97 -14.50
CA ALA A 49 16.33 -17.24 -15.63
C ALA A 49 15.31 -18.40 -15.49
N ASN A 50 15.21 -19.03 -14.32
CA ASN A 50 14.28 -20.12 -13.98
C ASN A 50 13.54 -19.90 -12.63
N SER A 51 13.58 -18.71 -12.03
CA SER A 51 12.84 -18.44 -10.79
C SER A 51 11.39 -18.10 -11.11
N LYS A 52 10.43 -18.70 -10.38
CA LYS A 52 9.03 -18.26 -10.39
C LYS A 52 8.98 -16.85 -9.83
N TYR A 53 8.28 -15.95 -10.52
CA TYR A 53 8.04 -14.58 -10.05
C TYR A 53 7.10 -14.59 -8.85
N ALA A 54 7.18 -13.55 -8.03
CA ALA A 54 6.27 -13.36 -6.89
C ALA A 54 4.82 -13.28 -7.36
N VAL A 55 3.90 -13.80 -6.53
CA VAL A 55 2.45 -13.78 -6.83
C VAL A 55 1.92 -12.35 -6.90
N SER A 56 2.49 -11.44 -6.09
CA SER A 56 2.14 -10.01 -6.09
C SER A 56 2.59 -9.27 -7.35
N ASP A 57 3.70 -9.68 -8.01
CA ASP A 57 4.28 -9.02 -9.18
C ASP A 57 3.72 -9.65 -10.46
N TRP A 58 2.57 -9.19 -10.89
CA TRP A 58 1.85 -9.80 -12.02
C TRP A 58 2.09 -9.07 -13.36
N MET A 59 2.46 -7.80 -13.36
CA MET A 59 2.72 -7.04 -14.58
C MET A 59 4.03 -7.47 -15.26
N GLY A 60 4.06 -7.43 -16.59
CA GLY A 60 5.26 -7.75 -17.36
C GLY A 60 6.46 -6.87 -17.00
N ILE A 61 6.24 -5.58 -16.79
CA ILE A 61 7.29 -4.63 -16.40
C ILE A 61 7.83 -4.88 -14.99
N GLU A 62 7.00 -5.34 -14.05
CA GLU A 62 7.42 -5.74 -12.71
C GLU A 62 8.37 -6.93 -12.77
N LYS A 63 8.02 -7.92 -13.59
CA LYS A 63 8.83 -9.13 -13.83
C LYS A 63 10.15 -8.82 -14.51
N GLU A 64 10.14 -7.90 -15.48
CA GLU A 64 11.33 -7.50 -16.23
C GLU A 64 12.30 -6.69 -15.36
N ARG A 65 11.80 -5.78 -14.53
CA ARG A 65 12.61 -4.89 -13.70
C ARG A 65 12.87 -5.41 -12.28
N GLY A 66 12.10 -6.40 -11.81
CA GLY A 66 12.19 -6.96 -10.46
C GLY A 66 11.75 -5.99 -9.36
N ILE A 67 10.86 -5.06 -9.68
CA ILE A 67 10.28 -4.10 -8.73
C ILE A 67 8.76 -4.09 -8.85
N SER A 68 8.05 -4.01 -7.73
CA SER A 68 6.59 -3.82 -7.71
C SER A 68 6.25 -2.39 -8.12
N VAL A 69 5.35 -2.26 -9.10
CA VAL A 69 4.91 -0.99 -9.70
C VAL A 69 3.50 -0.63 -9.21
N THR A 70 2.66 -1.64 -8.97
CA THR A 70 1.29 -1.47 -8.51
C THR A 70 1.03 -2.23 -7.23
N SER A 71 0.13 -1.72 -6.41
CA SER A 71 -0.33 -2.45 -5.22
C SER A 71 -1.19 -3.66 -5.60
N SER A 72 -1.11 -4.71 -4.82
CA SER A 72 -1.91 -5.93 -4.95
C SER A 72 -2.76 -6.16 -3.71
N ALA A 73 -3.98 -6.66 -3.89
CA ALA A 73 -4.82 -7.12 -2.80
C ALA A 73 -4.81 -8.66 -2.78
N LEU A 74 -4.53 -9.23 -1.62
CA LEU A 74 -4.38 -10.67 -1.42
C LEU A 74 -5.22 -11.08 -0.21
N GLN A 75 -5.99 -12.17 -0.31
CA GLN A 75 -6.84 -12.62 0.78
C GLN A 75 -6.63 -14.11 1.05
N PHE A 76 -6.54 -14.48 2.31
CA PHE A 76 -6.48 -15.87 2.75
C PHE A 76 -7.06 -16.03 4.16
N ASN A 77 -7.30 -17.28 4.57
CA ASN A 77 -7.75 -17.60 5.92
C ASN A 77 -6.61 -18.24 6.71
N TYR A 78 -6.44 -17.80 7.95
CA TYR A 78 -5.47 -18.36 8.89
C TYR A 78 -6.02 -18.31 10.31
N GLU A 79 -6.03 -19.43 11.02
CA GLU A 79 -6.50 -19.60 12.41
C GLU A 79 -7.86 -18.94 12.73
N GLY A 80 -8.81 -19.04 11.81
CA GLY A 80 -10.16 -18.48 11.96
C GLY A 80 -10.29 -17.02 11.60
N TYR A 81 -9.20 -16.32 11.26
CA TYR A 81 -9.21 -14.99 10.72
C TYR A 81 -9.27 -14.99 9.19
N CYS A 82 -9.97 -14.01 8.64
CA CYS A 82 -9.93 -13.67 7.23
C CYS A 82 -8.97 -12.49 7.04
N ILE A 83 -7.84 -12.74 6.42
CA ILE A 83 -6.72 -11.80 6.31
C ILE A 83 -6.71 -11.18 4.91
N ASN A 84 -6.72 -9.86 4.86
CA ASN A 84 -6.57 -9.08 3.63
C ASN A 84 -5.22 -8.35 3.69
N ILE A 85 -4.29 -8.72 2.82
CA ILE A 85 -3.01 -8.04 2.67
C ILE A 85 -3.11 -7.06 1.49
N LEU A 86 -2.71 -5.84 1.73
CA LEU A 86 -2.52 -4.81 0.72
C LEU A 86 -1.01 -4.64 0.51
N ASP A 87 -0.47 -5.34 -0.50
CA ASP A 87 0.94 -5.24 -0.84
C ASP A 87 1.19 -3.98 -1.65
N THR A 88 2.04 -3.08 -1.15
CA THR A 88 2.28 -1.75 -1.73
C THR A 88 3.57 -1.71 -2.54
N PRO A 89 3.69 -0.86 -3.58
CA PRO A 89 4.98 -0.63 -4.22
C PRO A 89 6.02 -0.08 -3.22
N GLY A 90 7.24 -0.61 -3.25
CA GLY A 90 8.33 -0.10 -2.39
C GLY A 90 9.00 1.16 -2.93
N HIS A 91 8.95 1.41 -4.25
CA HIS A 91 9.66 2.52 -4.87
C HIS A 91 8.94 3.86 -4.69
N GLN A 92 9.71 4.93 -4.40
CA GLN A 92 9.17 6.27 -4.13
C GLN A 92 8.33 6.85 -5.27
N ASP A 93 8.61 6.50 -6.52
CA ASP A 93 7.90 6.98 -7.70
C ASP A 93 6.43 6.53 -7.72
N PHE A 94 6.09 5.49 -6.95
CA PHE A 94 4.73 4.94 -6.84
C PHE A 94 4.07 5.26 -5.47
N SER A 95 4.57 6.26 -4.77
CA SER A 95 4.05 6.64 -3.43
C SER A 95 2.58 7.04 -3.45
N GLU A 96 2.05 7.56 -4.56
CA GLU A 96 0.62 7.88 -4.69
C GLU A 96 -0.26 6.61 -4.67
N ASP A 97 0.15 5.53 -5.35
CA ASP A 97 -0.57 4.24 -5.29
C ASP A 97 -0.48 3.63 -3.89
N THR A 98 0.69 3.74 -3.25
CA THR A 98 0.88 3.32 -1.85
C THR A 98 -0.05 4.10 -0.90
N TYR A 99 -0.14 5.42 -1.04
CA TYR A 99 -1.03 6.25 -0.24
C TYR A 99 -2.49 5.82 -0.38
N ARG A 100 -2.97 5.65 -1.63
CA ARG A 100 -4.35 5.19 -1.90
C ARG A 100 -4.64 3.83 -1.27
N THR A 101 -3.67 2.94 -1.32
CA THR A 101 -3.76 1.60 -0.75
C THR A 101 -3.80 1.64 0.78
N LEU A 102 -2.98 2.49 1.40
CA LEU A 102 -3.04 2.73 2.84
C LEU A 102 -4.39 3.29 3.30
N MET A 103 -5.10 4.02 2.44
CA MET A 103 -6.47 4.46 2.74
C MET A 103 -7.45 3.29 2.93
N ALA A 104 -7.15 2.11 2.39
CA ALA A 104 -7.99 0.92 2.53
C ALA A 104 -7.56 -0.01 3.68
N ALA A 105 -6.44 0.26 4.35
CA ALA A 105 -5.91 -0.53 5.45
C ALA A 105 -6.46 -0.08 6.81
N ASP A 106 -6.48 -1.00 7.78
CA ASP A 106 -6.80 -0.76 9.19
C ASP A 106 -5.53 -0.77 10.06
N SER A 107 -4.44 -1.40 9.59
CA SER A 107 -3.12 -1.39 10.21
C SER A 107 -2.02 -1.47 9.16
N ALA A 108 -0.77 -1.28 9.55
CA ALA A 108 0.38 -1.38 8.66
C ALA A 108 1.48 -2.24 9.29
N VAL A 109 2.12 -3.07 8.46
CA VAL A 109 3.35 -3.77 8.79
C VAL A 109 4.50 -3.05 8.13
N MET A 110 5.35 -2.44 8.92
CA MET A 110 6.56 -1.73 8.48
C MET A 110 7.74 -2.70 8.49
N VAL A 111 8.31 -2.98 7.32
CA VAL A 111 9.44 -3.89 7.18
C VAL A 111 10.74 -3.09 7.10
N ILE A 112 11.66 -3.39 8.00
CA ILE A 112 12.99 -2.76 8.10
C ILE A 112 14.07 -3.81 7.84
N ASP A 113 15.08 -3.46 7.03
CA ASP A 113 16.27 -4.29 6.83
C ASP A 113 17.20 -4.15 8.03
N ALA A 114 17.46 -5.25 8.75
CA ALA A 114 18.28 -5.26 9.95
C ALA A 114 19.72 -4.75 9.74
N SER A 115 20.24 -4.82 8.52
CA SER A 115 21.57 -4.31 8.18
C SER A 115 21.61 -2.82 7.89
N LYS A 116 20.46 -2.23 7.47
CA LYS A 116 20.38 -0.84 7.01
C LYS A 116 19.68 0.11 8.00
N GLY A 117 18.72 -0.41 8.78
CA GLY A 117 17.89 0.39 9.67
C GLY A 117 16.78 1.17 8.94
N VAL A 118 16.47 2.36 9.44
CA VAL A 118 15.36 3.20 8.92
C VAL A 118 15.80 3.97 7.69
N GLU A 119 15.24 3.62 6.53
CA GLU A 119 15.58 4.23 5.24
C GLU A 119 14.56 5.30 4.80
N ALA A 120 14.96 6.20 3.89
CA ALA A 120 14.18 7.38 3.52
C ALA A 120 12.73 7.11 3.07
N GLN A 121 12.48 6.03 2.34
CA GLN A 121 11.13 5.68 1.90
C GLN A 121 10.27 5.20 3.07
N THR A 122 10.84 4.46 4.01
CA THR A 122 10.17 4.05 5.25
C THR A 122 9.66 5.26 6.02
N ILE A 123 10.49 6.31 6.17
CA ILE A 123 10.11 7.57 6.85
C ILE A 123 8.90 8.23 6.16
N LYS A 124 8.90 8.29 4.82
CA LYS A 124 7.79 8.88 4.07
C LYS A 124 6.47 8.12 4.29
N LEU A 125 6.52 6.79 4.19
CA LEU A 125 5.35 5.93 4.35
C LEU A 125 4.85 5.90 5.79
N PHE A 126 5.75 5.90 6.76
CA PHE A 126 5.43 6.03 8.18
C PHE A 126 4.62 7.32 8.45
N LYS A 127 5.05 8.47 7.92
CA LYS A 127 4.32 9.74 8.07
C LYS A 127 2.89 9.66 7.52
N VAL A 128 2.68 8.91 6.44
CA VAL A 128 1.34 8.68 5.90
C VAL A 128 0.48 7.87 6.87
N CYS A 129 1.02 6.82 7.48
CA CYS A 129 0.31 6.02 8.47
C CYS A 129 -0.07 6.86 9.71
N VAL A 130 0.86 7.68 10.22
CA VAL A 130 0.60 8.58 11.34
C VAL A 130 -0.50 9.59 11.02
N MET A 131 -0.45 10.25 9.86
CA MET A 131 -1.52 11.18 9.42
C MET A 131 -2.91 10.51 9.35
N ARG A 132 -2.94 9.20 9.18
CA ARG A 132 -4.16 8.40 9.06
C ARG A 132 -4.56 7.70 10.35
N HIS A 133 -3.78 7.88 11.43
CA HIS A 133 -3.96 7.16 12.70
C HIS A 133 -4.05 5.64 12.49
N ILE A 134 -3.19 5.09 11.62
CA ILE A 134 -3.12 3.65 11.34
C ILE A 134 -2.09 3.03 12.30
N PRO A 135 -2.46 2.04 13.12
CA PRO A 135 -1.53 1.29 13.97
C PRO A 135 -0.40 0.67 13.14
N ILE A 136 0.84 0.77 13.65
CA ILE A 136 2.04 0.32 12.94
C ILE A 136 2.73 -0.77 13.73
N PHE A 137 2.95 -1.92 13.08
CA PHE A 137 3.71 -3.06 13.57
C PHE A 137 5.02 -3.12 12.82
N THR A 138 6.15 -3.21 13.51
CA THR A 138 7.47 -3.23 12.90
C THR A 138 8.01 -4.64 12.80
N PHE A 139 8.44 -5.05 11.60
CA PHE A 139 9.14 -6.32 11.37
C PHE A 139 10.57 -6.03 10.91
N ILE A 140 11.54 -6.29 11.78
CA ILE A 140 12.98 -6.19 11.49
C ILE A 140 13.40 -7.47 10.82
N ASN A 141 13.61 -7.38 9.51
CA ASN A 141 13.82 -8.50 8.60
C ASN A 141 15.31 -8.72 8.28
N LYS A 142 15.64 -9.90 7.77
CA LYS A 142 16.98 -10.30 7.33
C LYS A 142 17.98 -10.54 8.47
N MET A 143 17.49 -10.98 9.62
CA MET A 143 18.36 -11.40 10.73
C MET A 143 19.32 -12.56 10.38
N ASP A 144 19.04 -13.28 9.27
CA ASP A 144 19.92 -14.31 8.68
C ASP A 144 21.18 -13.74 7.99
N LEU A 145 21.23 -12.43 7.80
CA LEU A 145 22.40 -11.69 7.33
C LEU A 145 23.07 -10.96 8.49
N GLU A 146 24.28 -10.43 8.25
CA GLU A 146 24.96 -9.59 9.22
C GLU A 146 24.08 -8.36 9.53
N ALA A 147 23.57 -8.30 10.74
CA ALA A 147 22.63 -7.30 11.22
C ALA A 147 23.34 -6.31 12.16
N ARG A 148 22.78 -5.11 12.27
CA ARG A 148 23.14 -4.15 13.32
C ARG A 148 22.64 -4.65 14.67
N ASP A 149 23.15 -4.07 15.72
CA ASP A 149 22.70 -4.37 17.08
C ASP A 149 21.19 -4.10 17.23
N PRO A 150 20.41 -5.05 17.79
CA PRO A 150 18.97 -4.88 17.94
C PRO A 150 18.57 -3.65 18.77
N TYR A 151 19.31 -3.28 19.83
CA TYR A 151 19.04 -2.09 20.62
C TYR A 151 19.28 -0.80 19.82
N GLU A 152 20.35 -0.74 19.01
CA GLU A 152 20.60 0.40 18.12
C GLU A 152 19.47 0.56 17.09
N LEU A 153 18.90 -0.53 16.59
CA LEU A 153 17.79 -0.49 15.65
C LEU A 153 16.51 0.04 16.31
N LEU A 154 16.22 -0.36 17.55
CA LEU A 154 15.08 0.17 18.30
C LEU A 154 15.26 1.67 18.58
N GLU A 155 16.43 2.08 19.05
CA GLU A 155 16.76 3.49 19.29
C GLU A 155 16.64 4.34 18.01
N GLU A 156 17.11 3.83 16.86
CA GLU A 156 16.98 4.52 15.60
C GLU A 156 15.51 4.70 15.18
N ILE A 157 14.67 3.66 15.34
CA ILE A 157 13.23 3.74 15.06
C ILE A 157 12.60 4.85 15.90
N GLU A 158 12.88 4.88 17.19
CA GLU A 158 12.35 5.89 18.11
C GLU A 158 12.81 7.31 17.78
N ASN A 159 14.12 7.48 17.54
CA ASN A 159 14.69 8.80 17.27
C ASN A 159 14.30 9.35 15.89
N VAL A 160 14.25 8.50 14.86
CA VAL A 160 13.98 8.93 13.48
C VAL A 160 12.49 9.05 13.19
N LEU A 161 11.69 8.13 13.69
CA LEU A 161 10.25 8.10 13.42
C LEU A 161 9.42 8.78 14.50
N GLY A 162 9.95 8.89 15.73
CA GLY A 162 9.24 9.52 16.85
C GLY A 162 8.12 8.65 17.42
N ILE A 163 8.20 7.33 17.26
CA ILE A 163 7.27 6.35 17.82
C ILE A 163 8.01 5.47 18.82
N LYS A 164 7.40 5.17 19.95
CA LYS A 164 7.97 4.23 20.93
C LYS A 164 7.98 2.81 20.38
N THR A 165 8.91 1.99 20.84
CA THR A 165 9.03 0.59 20.43
C THR A 165 8.78 -0.36 21.61
N CYS A 166 8.09 -1.47 21.32
CA CYS A 166 7.89 -2.58 22.26
C CYS A 166 8.31 -3.88 21.56
N PRO A 167 9.51 -4.42 21.81
CA PRO A 167 9.92 -5.70 21.25
C PRO A 167 9.08 -6.83 21.85
N ILE A 168 8.36 -7.55 20.99
CA ILE A 168 7.51 -8.70 21.35
C ILE A 168 8.32 -9.99 21.33
N ASN A 169 9.23 -10.11 20.36
CA ASN A 169 10.23 -11.18 20.37
C ASN A 169 11.65 -10.59 20.36
N TRP A 170 12.64 -11.42 20.67
CA TRP A 170 14.04 -11.04 20.66
C TRP A 170 14.89 -12.05 19.88
N PRO A 171 15.83 -11.61 19.02
CA PRO A 171 16.61 -12.51 18.19
C PRO A 171 17.72 -13.22 19.00
N ILE A 172 17.94 -14.49 18.72
CA ILE A 172 19.02 -15.29 19.29
C ILE A 172 20.15 -15.35 18.28
N GLY A 173 21.11 -14.44 18.42
CA GLY A 173 22.19 -14.24 17.48
C GLY A 173 21.77 -13.49 16.21
N SER A 174 22.71 -13.31 15.27
CA SER A 174 22.50 -12.67 13.96
C SER A 174 23.38 -13.30 12.88
N GLY A 175 23.04 -13.08 11.62
CA GLY A 175 23.76 -13.63 10.49
C GLY A 175 23.77 -15.16 10.49
N LYS A 176 24.94 -15.75 10.33
CA LYS A 176 25.11 -17.21 10.39
C LYS A 176 24.86 -17.81 11.77
N ARG A 177 24.85 -16.97 12.80
CA ARG A 177 24.58 -17.36 14.21
C ARG A 177 23.11 -17.15 14.59
N PHE A 178 22.27 -16.65 13.70
CA PHE A 178 20.83 -16.50 13.95
C PHE A 178 20.18 -17.88 14.05
N LYS A 179 19.77 -18.25 15.26
CA LYS A 179 19.26 -19.58 15.62
C LYS A 179 17.76 -19.61 15.83
N GLY A 180 17.19 -18.52 16.29
CA GLY A 180 15.79 -18.46 16.66
C GLY A 180 15.39 -17.13 17.25
N VAL A 181 14.21 -17.12 17.87
CA VAL A 181 13.69 -15.95 18.57
C VAL A 181 13.16 -16.35 19.96
N TYR A 182 13.36 -15.49 20.93
CA TYR A 182 12.71 -15.55 22.23
C TYR A 182 11.42 -14.73 22.19
N ASP A 183 10.29 -15.36 22.48
CA ASP A 183 8.98 -14.72 22.60
C ASP A 183 8.79 -14.23 24.05
N ARG A 184 8.67 -12.92 24.22
CA ARG A 184 8.60 -12.27 25.54
C ARG A 184 7.24 -12.45 26.22
N ASP A 185 6.16 -12.63 25.46
CA ASP A 185 4.82 -12.82 26.00
C ASP A 185 4.65 -14.26 26.55
N THR A 186 5.01 -15.23 25.73
CA THR A 186 4.91 -16.66 26.12
C THR A 186 6.09 -17.17 26.93
N LYS A 187 7.20 -16.41 26.96
CA LYS A 187 8.51 -16.78 27.55
C LYS A 187 9.08 -18.07 26.96
N LYS A 188 8.77 -18.35 25.70
CA LYS A 188 9.23 -19.52 24.95
C LYS A 188 10.29 -19.12 23.95
N ILE A 189 11.15 -20.06 23.64
CA ILE A 189 12.17 -19.94 22.62
C ILE A 189 11.76 -20.79 21.43
N SER A 190 11.72 -20.18 20.25
CA SER A 190 11.51 -20.87 18.98
C SER A 190 12.83 -20.99 18.24
N MET A 191 13.38 -22.19 18.22
CA MET A 191 14.58 -22.52 17.47
C MET A 191 14.23 -23.04 16.09
N PHE A 192 14.94 -22.58 15.07
CA PHE A 192 14.67 -22.93 13.69
C PHE A 192 15.81 -23.72 13.08
N GLN A 193 15.51 -24.85 12.43
CA GLN A 193 16.47 -25.56 11.60
C GLN A 193 16.43 -24.99 10.19
N ALA A 194 17.62 -24.67 9.65
CA ALA A 194 17.75 -24.13 8.30
C ALA A 194 17.20 -25.14 7.27
N VAL A 195 16.07 -24.79 6.66
CA VAL A 195 15.50 -25.56 5.55
C VAL A 195 16.14 -25.07 4.25
N SER A 196 16.42 -25.98 3.33
CA SER A 196 16.95 -25.67 2.00
C SER A 196 16.06 -24.64 1.29
N VAL A 197 16.68 -23.60 0.75
CA VAL A 197 16.05 -22.52 0.00
C VAL A 197 15.06 -23.09 -1.02
N GLY A 198 13.75 -22.84 -0.82
CA GLY A 198 12.79 -23.17 -1.85
C GLY A 198 11.39 -23.63 -1.44
N GLY A 199 10.96 -23.53 -0.20
CA GLY A 199 9.53 -23.59 0.02
C GLY A 199 8.92 -24.77 0.73
N ALA A 200 9.54 -25.30 1.75
CA ALA A 200 8.79 -26.10 2.72
C ALA A 200 7.93 -25.20 3.61
N LYS A 201 6.72 -25.62 3.90
CA LYS A 201 5.91 -25.09 5.01
C LYS A 201 6.71 -25.32 6.28
N SER A 202 6.99 -24.31 7.05
CA SER A 202 7.73 -24.25 8.30
C SER A 202 9.16 -24.83 8.24
N ALA A 203 10.13 -24.05 8.68
CA ALA A 203 11.33 -24.60 9.26
C ALA A 203 10.89 -25.52 10.40
N ALA A 204 11.54 -26.68 10.58
CA ALA A 204 11.25 -27.49 11.74
C ALA A 204 11.54 -26.65 12.98
N GLU A 205 10.49 -26.27 13.69
CA GLU A 205 10.56 -25.44 14.88
C GLU A 205 10.64 -26.35 16.10
N THR A 206 11.60 -26.07 16.96
CA THR A 206 11.70 -26.71 18.27
C THR A 206 11.52 -25.63 19.32
N THR A 207 10.57 -25.84 20.22
CA THR A 207 10.26 -24.88 21.28
C THR A 207 10.90 -25.31 22.59
N TYR A 208 11.54 -24.36 23.28
CA TYR A 208 12.19 -24.56 24.57
C TYR A 208 11.66 -23.54 25.59
N ASP A 209 11.78 -23.89 26.88
CA ASP A 209 11.72 -22.93 27.96
C ASP A 209 13.08 -22.22 28.12
N LEU A 210 13.10 -20.99 28.65
CA LEU A 210 14.31 -20.19 28.77
C LEU A 210 15.39 -20.87 29.62
N GLU A 211 15.00 -21.64 30.63
CA GLU A 211 15.90 -22.34 31.56
C GLU A 211 16.21 -23.78 31.13
N ASP A 212 15.84 -24.20 29.91
CA ASP A 212 16.03 -25.57 29.45
C ASP A 212 17.53 -25.82 29.14
N GLU A 213 18.12 -26.81 29.82
CA GLU A 213 19.51 -27.22 29.56
C GLU A 213 19.73 -27.73 28.13
N ALA A 214 18.68 -28.30 27.50
CA ALA A 214 18.76 -28.73 26.11
C ALA A 214 18.93 -27.53 25.16
N PHE A 215 18.24 -26.43 25.42
CA PHE A 215 18.42 -25.17 24.70
C PHE A 215 19.86 -24.64 24.85
N LYS A 216 20.36 -24.56 26.10
CA LYS A 216 21.72 -24.11 26.35
C LYS A 216 22.76 -24.98 25.63
N GLY A 217 22.56 -26.29 25.60
CA GLY A 217 23.42 -27.22 24.87
C GLY A 217 23.42 -27.01 23.36
N GLU A 218 22.27 -26.57 22.78
CA GLU A 218 22.13 -26.37 21.33
C GLU A 218 22.73 -25.02 20.86
N VAL A 219 22.57 -23.95 21.65
CA VAL A 219 23.05 -22.60 21.28
C VAL A 219 24.48 -22.32 21.75
N GLY A 220 24.92 -23.00 22.81
CA GLY A 220 26.23 -22.79 23.48
C GLY A 220 26.18 -21.66 24.51
N ASP A 221 27.15 -21.70 25.44
CA ASP A 221 27.19 -20.80 26.60
C ASP A 221 27.17 -19.32 26.22
N GLU A 222 27.93 -18.92 25.18
CA GLU A 222 28.03 -17.51 24.76
C GLU A 222 26.68 -16.89 24.36
N LEU A 223 25.91 -17.56 23.47
CA LEU A 223 24.62 -17.07 23.03
C LEU A 223 23.54 -17.19 24.14
N TYR A 224 23.67 -18.20 24.98
CA TYR A 224 22.77 -18.36 26.12
C TYR A 224 22.95 -17.23 27.13
N ASP A 225 24.21 -16.96 27.55
CA ASP A 225 24.51 -15.90 28.52
C ASP A 225 24.11 -14.53 27.95
N GLN A 226 24.40 -14.26 26.67
CA GLN A 226 23.94 -13.04 25.99
C GLN A 226 22.42 -12.90 26.01
N LEU A 227 21.65 -13.98 25.69
CA LEU A 227 20.20 -13.92 25.73
C LEU A 227 19.69 -13.64 27.15
N MET A 228 20.31 -14.24 28.18
CA MET A 228 19.90 -14.00 29.57
C MET A 228 20.10 -12.53 29.98
N ASP A 229 21.25 -11.95 29.62
CA ASP A 229 21.53 -10.52 29.84
C ASP A 229 20.55 -9.63 29.09
N ASP A 230 20.25 -9.96 27.81
CA ASP A 230 19.27 -9.24 26.99
C ASP A 230 17.87 -9.30 27.59
N VAL A 231 17.42 -10.46 28.08
CA VAL A 231 16.09 -10.61 28.72
C VAL A 231 15.98 -9.77 29.98
N GLU A 232 17.02 -9.77 30.84
CA GLU A 232 17.05 -8.94 32.05
C GLU A 232 16.98 -7.45 31.71
N LEU A 233 17.74 -7.01 30.70
CA LEU A 233 17.74 -5.62 30.24
C LEU A 233 16.39 -5.20 29.65
N LEU A 234 15.79 -6.06 28.81
CA LEU A 234 14.48 -5.80 28.20
C LEU A 234 13.35 -5.71 29.23
N ASP A 235 13.37 -6.59 30.24
CA ASP A 235 12.35 -6.57 31.29
C ASP A 235 12.48 -5.34 32.21
N GLY A 236 13.69 -4.78 32.31
CA GLY A 236 13.97 -3.58 33.14
C GLY A 236 13.83 -2.24 32.41
N ALA A 237 14.05 -2.19 31.09
CA ALA A 237 14.23 -0.94 30.36
C ALA A 237 13.32 -0.75 29.13
N SER A 238 12.70 -1.81 28.59
CA SER A 238 11.82 -1.63 27.43
C SER A 238 10.42 -1.15 27.82
N GLU A 239 9.77 -0.40 26.90
CA GLU A 239 8.35 -0.05 27.06
C GLU A 239 7.49 -1.34 27.11
N PRO A 240 6.58 -1.45 28.08
CA PRO A 240 5.63 -2.57 28.12
C PRO A 240 4.63 -2.46 26.97
N PHE A 241 4.06 -3.60 26.58
CA PHE A 241 2.99 -3.61 25.61
C PHE A 241 1.74 -2.90 26.16
N ASP A 242 1.22 -1.96 25.40
CA ASP A 242 0.01 -1.20 25.71
C ASP A 242 -0.84 -1.07 24.44
N GLN A 243 -1.99 -1.74 24.42
CA GLN A 243 -2.89 -1.77 23.27
C GLN A 243 -3.43 -0.37 22.92
N ASP A 244 -3.75 0.44 23.91
CA ASP A 244 -4.27 1.80 23.68
C ASP A 244 -3.23 2.71 22.99
N LEU A 245 -1.95 2.54 23.30
CA LEU A 245 -0.87 3.27 22.63
C LEU A 245 -0.62 2.74 21.21
N VAL A 246 -0.75 1.44 21.00
CA VAL A 246 -0.65 0.84 19.66
C VAL A 246 -1.77 1.36 18.76
N ASP A 247 -3.01 1.36 19.25
CA ASP A 247 -4.18 1.81 18.49
C ASP A 247 -4.14 3.31 18.15
N LYS A 248 -3.49 4.10 19.00
CA LYS A 248 -3.22 5.52 18.75
C LYS A 248 -2.05 5.77 17.79
N GLY A 249 -1.25 4.74 17.48
CA GLY A 249 -0.03 4.88 16.68
C GLY A 249 1.13 5.54 17.44
N GLU A 250 1.14 5.47 18.76
CA GLU A 250 2.18 6.01 19.65
C GLU A 250 3.21 4.96 20.08
N LEU A 251 2.85 3.66 20.00
CA LEU A 251 3.70 2.51 20.28
C LEU A 251 3.67 1.55 19.10
N SER A 252 4.85 1.06 18.67
CA SER A 252 4.96 0.02 17.64
C SER A 252 5.46 -1.27 18.29
N PRO A 253 4.67 -2.37 18.26
CA PRO A 253 5.17 -3.70 18.53
C PRO A 253 6.24 -4.08 17.51
N VAL A 254 7.41 -4.55 17.98
CA VAL A 254 8.56 -4.88 17.13
C VAL A 254 8.83 -6.37 17.16
N PHE A 255 9.04 -6.92 15.98
CA PHE A 255 9.35 -8.33 15.76
C PHE A 255 10.65 -8.47 14.95
N PHE A 256 11.49 -9.40 15.35
CA PHE A 256 12.72 -9.75 14.64
C PHE A 256 12.55 -11.08 13.93
N GLY A 257 13.10 -11.19 12.71
CA GLY A 257 13.01 -12.42 11.96
C GLY A 257 13.71 -12.39 10.59
N SER A 258 13.48 -13.42 9.81
CA SER A 258 13.94 -13.53 8.43
C SER A 258 12.84 -14.10 7.54
N ALA A 259 12.34 -13.26 6.64
CA ALA A 259 11.36 -13.70 5.64
C ALA A 259 11.94 -14.76 4.69
N LEU A 260 13.24 -14.69 4.38
CA LEU A 260 13.89 -15.65 3.48
C LEU A 260 13.92 -17.06 4.08
N THR A 261 14.36 -17.18 5.33
CA THR A 261 14.49 -18.45 6.06
C THR A 261 13.22 -18.91 6.75
N THR A 262 12.18 -18.07 6.79
CA THR A 262 10.89 -18.24 7.52
C THR A 262 10.96 -18.11 9.03
N PHE A 263 12.09 -17.67 9.57
CA PHE A 263 12.30 -17.57 11.01
C PHE A 263 11.54 -16.38 11.61
N GLY A 264 10.77 -16.63 12.69
CA GLY A 264 9.97 -15.62 13.38
C GLY A 264 8.68 -15.18 12.66
N ILE A 265 8.33 -15.79 11.52
CA ILE A 265 7.13 -15.41 10.76
C ILE A 265 5.85 -15.90 11.45
N GLU A 266 5.85 -17.13 11.95
CA GLU A 266 4.71 -17.72 12.65
C GLU A 266 4.44 -16.97 13.95
N THR A 267 5.47 -16.76 14.77
CA THR A 267 5.39 -15.93 15.98
C THR A 267 4.84 -14.53 15.68
N PHE A 268 5.32 -13.90 14.59
CA PHE A 268 4.77 -12.61 14.16
C PHE A 268 3.27 -12.69 13.86
N LEU A 269 2.83 -13.66 13.04
CA LEU A 269 1.43 -13.78 12.64
C LEU A 269 0.50 -14.02 13.84
N GLU A 270 0.88 -14.90 14.76
CA GLU A 270 0.09 -15.22 15.95
C GLU A 270 -0.13 -13.99 16.84
N HIS A 271 0.92 -13.23 17.12
CA HIS A 271 0.82 -12.02 17.92
C HIS A 271 0.12 -10.90 17.16
N PHE A 272 0.48 -10.66 15.91
CA PHE A 272 -0.10 -9.62 15.07
C PHE A 272 -1.62 -9.74 14.97
N LEU A 273 -2.14 -10.96 14.74
CA LEU A 273 -3.59 -11.18 14.63
C LEU A 273 -4.35 -10.94 15.93
N LYS A 274 -3.71 -11.13 17.09
CA LYS A 274 -4.30 -10.86 18.40
C LYS A 274 -4.23 -9.36 18.75
N MET A 275 -3.14 -8.69 18.37
CA MET A 275 -2.86 -7.28 18.68
C MET A 275 -3.53 -6.30 17.70
N THR A 276 -3.93 -6.77 16.49
CA THR A 276 -4.64 -5.93 15.53
C THR A 276 -6.14 -5.94 15.80
N GLU A 277 -6.76 -4.80 15.63
CA GLU A 277 -8.21 -4.67 15.75
C GLU A 277 -8.96 -5.21 14.53
N SER A 278 -10.26 -5.43 14.72
CA SER A 278 -11.23 -5.61 13.64
C SER A 278 -11.33 -4.32 12.80
N PRO A 279 -12.03 -4.34 11.65
CA PRO A 279 -12.15 -3.17 10.79
C PRO A 279 -12.55 -1.91 11.55
N LEU A 280 -11.77 -0.84 11.36
CA LEU A 280 -11.94 0.44 12.06
C LEU A 280 -13.11 1.26 11.48
N PRO A 281 -13.80 2.06 12.31
CA PRO A 281 -14.76 3.05 11.85
C PRO A 281 -14.10 4.06 10.90
N ARG A 282 -14.85 4.52 9.89
CA ARG A 282 -14.32 5.43 8.88
C ARG A 282 -15.08 6.75 8.84
N MET A 283 -14.33 7.85 8.73
CA MET A 283 -14.90 9.20 8.65
C MET A 283 -15.60 9.43 7.32
N SER A 284 -16.77 10.07 7.40
CA SER A 284 -17.59 10.52 6.27
C SER A 284 -18.09 11.96 6.50
N ASP A 285 -18.78 12.53 5.51
CA ASP A 285 -19.42 13.85 5.61
C ASP A 285 -20.55 13.92 6.65
N ILE A 286 -21.06 12.77 7.11
CA ILE A 286 -22.06 12.68 8.18
C ILE A 286 -21.50 12.21 9.53
N GLY A 287 -20.18 12.03 9.64
CA GLY A 287 -19.48 11.53 10.83
C GLY A 287 -18.90 10.14 10.64
N LEU A 288 -18.55 9.47 11.74
CA LEU A 288 -17.97 8.12 11.72
C LEU A 288 -19.02 7.08 11.32
N ILE A 289 -18.64 6.22 10.39
CA ILE A 289 -19.42 5.05 9.95
C ILE A 289 -18.88 3.81 10.65
N ASP A 290 -19.68 3.23 11.50
CA ASP A 290 -19.33 2.02 12.25
C ASP A 290 -19.44 0.78 11.35
N PRO A 291 -18.38 -0.09 11.31
CA PRO A 291 -18.35 -1.25 10.43
C PRO A 291 -19.40 -2.32 10.75
N ILE A 292 -19.87 -2.41 11.99
CA ILE A 292 -20.75 -3.48 12.46
C ILE A 292 -22.23 -3.04 12.46
N THR A 293 -22.52 -1.82 12.90
CA THR A 293 -23.90 -1.34 13.13
C THR A 293 -24.52 -0.70 11.90
N GLU A 294 -23.72 -0.17 10.98
CA GLU A 294 -24.20 0.46 9.75
C GLU A 294 -24.40 -0.56 8.62
N PRO A 295 -25.41 -0.33 7.73
CA PRO A 295 -25.61 -1.17 6.57
C PRO A 295 -24.42 -1.06 5.59
N PHE A 296 -24.42 -1.91 4.56
CA PHE A 296 -23.35 -1.96 3.58
C PHE A 296 -22.96 -0.59 3.03
N SER A 297 -21.67 -0.33 3.11
CA SER A 297 -21.00 0.75 2.38
C SER A 297 -19.56 0.39 2.07
N GLY A 298 -19.01 1.06 1.08
CA GLY A 298 -17.62 0.91 0.68
C GLY A 298 -17.13 2.08 -0.15
N PHE A 299 -15.83 2.13 -0.41
CA PHE A 299 -15.25 3.13 -1.28
C PHE A 299 -14.23 2.51 -2.25
N VAL A 300 -14.12 3.12 -3.43
CA VAL A 300 -13.16 2.73 -4.46
C VAL A 300 -11.82 3.39 -4.18
N PHE A 301 -10.79 2.61 -3.90
CA PHE A 301 -9.45 3.14 -3.64
C PHE A 301 -8.48 2.94 -4.79
N LYS A 302 -8.78 2.00 -5.72
CA LYS A 302 -7.94 1.68 -6.86
C LYS A 302 -8.78 1.28 -8.07
N ILE A 303 -8.31 1.64 -9.26
CA ILE A 303 -8.84 1.15 -10.54
C ILE A 303 -7.68 0.56 -11.33
N GLN A 304 -7.89 -0.59 -11.95
CA GLN A 304 -6.90 -1.27 -12.77
C GLN A 304 -7.55 -1.73 -14.08
N ALA A 305 -6.99 -1.32 -15.20
CA ALA A 305 -7.40 -1.79 -16.52
C ALA A 305 -6.43 -2.85 -17.07
N ASN A 306 -6.92 -3.63 -18.03
CA ASN A 306 -6.12 -4.59 -18.80
C ASN A 306 -5.36 -5.65 -17.99
N MET A 307 -5.86 -6.01 -16.81
CA MET A 307 -5.29 -7.13 -16.03
C MET A 307 -5.31 -8.43 -16.84
N ASN A 308 -6.33 -8.61 -17.67
CA ASN A 308 -6.36 -9.67 -18.69
C ASN A 308 -6.25 -9.05 -20.09
N LYS A 309 -5.11 -9.26 -20.74
CA LYS A 309 -4.83 -8.73 -22.09
C LYS A 309 -5.85 -9.18 -23.16
N ALA A 310 -6.48 -10.36 -22.97
CA ALA A 310 -7.44 -10.89 -23.92
C ALA A 310 -8.82 -10.23 -23.83
N HIS A 311 -9.19 -9.66 -22.69
CA HIS A 311 -10.53 -9.16 -22.43
C HIS A 311 -10.63 -7.65 -22.22
N HIS A 312 -9.49 -6.93 -22.17
CA HIS A 312 -9.45 -5.47 -21.94
C HIS A 312 -10.37 -5.03 -20.81
N ASP A 313 -10.36 -5.80 -19.74
CA ASP A 313 -11.22 -5.57 -18.58
C ASP A 313 -10.73 -4.38 -17.73
N ARG A 314 -11.66 -3.77 -17.04
CA ARG A 314 -11.39 -2.73 -16.05
C ARG A 314 -12.06 -3.14 -14.75
N ILE A 315 -11.29 -3.11 -13.65
CA ILE A 315 -11.73 -3.51 -12.32
C ILE A 315 -11.55 -2.33 -11.37
N ALA A 316 -12.60 -2.03 -10.63
CA ALA A 316 -12.54 -1.13 -9.49
C ALA A 316 -12.35 -1.97 -8.22
N PHE A 317 -11.31 -1.68 -7.44
CA PHE A 317 -11.07 -2.27 -6.14
C PHE A 317 -11.77 -1.43 -5.09
N MET A 318 -12.64 -2.08 -4.35
CA MET A 318 -13.47 -1.46 -3.34
C MET A 318 -13.17 -2.06 -1.96
N ARG A 319 -12.90 -1.20 -0.98
CA ARG A 319 -12.90 -1.56 0.43
C ARG A 319 -14.33 -1.56 0.93
N VAL A 320 -14.80 -2.67 1.49
CA VAL A 320 -16.05 -2.73 2.24
C VAL A 320 -15.82 -2.13 3.62
N CYS A 321 -16.51 -1.03 3.94
CA CYS A 321 -16.29 -0.26 5.17
C CYS A 321 -17.31 -0.57 6.26
N SER A 322 -18.53 -0.93 5.90
CA SER A 322 -19.58 -1.28 6.87
C SER A 322 -20.50 -2.38 6.35
N GLY A 323 -21.07 -3.14 7.27
CA GLY A 323 -22.09 -4.14 7.01
C GLY A 323 -21.65 -5.29 6.13
N LYS A 324 -22.60 -5.81 5.36
CA LYS A 324 -22.47 -6.94 4.45
C LYS A 324 -22.85 -6.55 3.03
N PHE A 325 -21.95 -6.74 2.10
CA PHE A 325 -22.23 -6.73 0.67
C PHE A 325 -22.93 -8.01 0.25
N ASP A 326 -23.94 -7.90 -0.61
CA ASP A 326 -24.71 -8.99 -1.20
C ASP A 326 -24.85 -8.73 -2.70
N ALA A 327 -24.27 -9.60 -3.53
CA ALA A 327 -24.24 -9.46 -4.99
C ALA A 327 -25.64 -9.47 -5.64
N THR A 328 -26.66 -9.95 -4.94
CA THR A 328 -28.05 -10.00 -5.44
C THR A 328 -28.76 -8.67 -5.29
N LYS A 329 -28.27 -7.79 -4.40
CA LYS A 329 -28.89 -6.50 -4.05
C LYS A 329 -28.36 -5.36 -4.89
N ASP A 330 -29.23 -4.36 -5.08
CA ASP A 330 -28.83 -3.08 -5.67
C ASP A 330 -28.02 -2.27 -4.65
N VAL A 331 -27.03 -1.54 -5.17
CA VAL A 331 -26.27 -0.55 -4.43
C VAL A 331 -26.55 0.86 -4.99
N PHE A 332 -26.20 1.87 -4.21
CA PHE A 332 -26.29 3.27 -4.62
C PHE A 332 -24.89 3.85 -4.80
N HIS A 333 -24.58 4.31 -6.00
CA HIS A 333 -23.36 5.04 -6.30
C HIS A 333 -23.60 6.53 -6.05
N VAL A 334 -22.95 7.05 -5.02
CA VAL A 334 -23.28 8.38 -4.47
C VAL A 334 -22.95 9.49 -5.46
N GLN A 335 -21.76 9.45 -6.08
CA GLN A 335 -21.29 10.50 -6.98
C GLN A 335 -22.15 10.62 -8.26
N SER A 336 -22.63 9.51 -8.79
CA SER A 336 -23.54 9.56 -9.95
C SER A 336 -25.01 9.71 -9.59
N GLY A 337 -25.39 9.52 -8.32
CA GLY A 337 -26.77 9.54 -7.87
C GLY A 337 -27.63 8.38 -8.38
N LYS A 338 -27.01 7.27 -8.82
CA LYS A 338 -27.71 6.16 -9.48
C LYS A 338 -27.69 4.88 -8.63
N LYS A 339 -28.80 4.14 -8.71
CA LYS A 339 -28.84 2.74 -8.25
C LYS A 339 -28.29 1.84 -9.35
N MET A 340 -27.52 0.83 -8.95
CA MET A 340 -26.93 -0.16 -9.87
C MET A 340 -26.69 -1.48 -9.16
N LYS A 341 -26.48 -2.54 -9.93
CA LYS A 341 -25.89 -3.79 -9.45
C LYS A 341 -24.40 -3.79 -9.76
N LEU A 342 -23.59 -4.22 -8.78
CA LEU A 342 -22.17 -4.44 -9.02
C LEU A 342 -21.99 -5.70 -9.85
N SER A 343 -21.35 -5.54 -11.02
CA SER A 343 -21.17 -6.64 -11.95
C SER A 343 -19.97 -7.49 -11.55
N ARG A 344 -20.16 -8.82 -11.49
CA ARG A 344 -19.12 -9.82 -11.25
C ARG A 344 -18.19 -9.45 -10.09
N PRO A 345 -18.73 -9.32 -8.86
CA PRO A 345 -17.89 -9.06 -7.71
C PRO A 345 -16.95 -10.24 -7.52
N GLN A 346 -15.68 -9.96 -7.27
CA GLN A 346 -14.61 -10.95 -7.24
C GLN A 346 -13.71 -10.71 -6.02
N GLN A 347 -13.35 -11.79 -5.39
CA GLN A 347 -12.15 -11.84 -4.57
C GLN A 347 -10.95 -11.93 -5.51
N ILE A 348 -9.96 -11.11 -5.28
CA ILE A 348 -8.77 -11.05 -6.12
C ILE A 348 -7.58 -11.54 -5.31
N MET A 349 -6.87 -12.50 -5.89
CA MET A 349 -5.57 -12.95 -5.39
C MET A 349 -4.55 -12.74 -6.51
N ALA A 350 -4.00 -11.53 -6.57
CA ALA A 350 -3.12 -11.09 -7.66
C ALA A 350 -3.75 -11.28 -9.06
N GLN A 351 -3.41 -12.33 -9.79
CA GLN A 351 -3.99 -12.66 -11.11
C GLN A 351 -5.25 -13.53 -11.03
N ASP A 352 -5.39 -14.31 -9.96
CA ASP A 352 -6.51 -15.23 -9.80
C ASP A 352 -7.75 -14.49 -9.30
N ARG A 353 -8.91 -14.88 -9.83
CA ARG A 353 -10.18 -14.23 -9.56
C ARG A 353 -11.24 -15.27 -9.23
N LYS A 354 -11.85 -15.12 -8.10
CA LYS A 354 -12.99 -15.96 -7.68
C LYS A 354 -14.22 -15.09 -7.54
N VAL A 355 -15.28 -15.41 -8.27
CA VAL A 355 -16.58 -14.72 -8.10
C VAL A 355 -17.09 -14.99 -6.70
N ILE A 356 -17.60 -13.96 -6.05
CA ILE A 356 -18.15 -13.99 -4.70
C ILE A 356 -19.57 -13.47 -4.68
N ASP A 357 -20.38 -14.01 -3.79
CA ASP A 357 -21.77 -13.57 -3.59
C ASP A 357 -21.88 -12.59 -2.42
N GLU A 358 -20.98 -12.66 -1.47
CA GLU A 358 -20.98 -11.91 -0.23
C GLU A 358 -19.59 -11.39 0.13
N ALA A 359 -19.54 -10.23 0.80
CA ALA A 359 -18.36 -9.70 1.44
C ALA A 359 -18.76 -8.88 2.67
N TYR A 360 -17.85 -8.70 3.60
CA TYR A 360 -18.12 -8.05 4.88
C TYR A 360 -17.18 -6.86 5.09
N ALA A 361 -17.55 -5.96 6.01
CA ALA A 361 -16.65 -4.89 6.40
C ALA A 361 -15.27 -5.45 6.74
N GLY A 362 -14.23 -4.87 6.15
CA GLY A 362 -12.88 -5.41 6.19
C GLY A 362 -12.42 -6.00 4.86
N ASP A 363 -13.30 -6.56 4.06
CA ASP A 363 -12.91 -7.17 2.79
C ASP A 363 -12.55 -6.15 1.72
N VAL A 364 -11.67 -6.57 0.83
CA VAL A 364 -11.37 -5.87 -0.42
C VAL A 364 -11.92 -6.71 -1.58
N ILE A 365 -12.80 -6.12 -2.36
CA ILE A 365 -13.41 -6.77 -3.52
C ILE A 365 -13.10 -6.02 -4.81
N GLY A 366 -12.93 -6.77 -5.90
CA GLY A 366 -12.88 -6.23 -7.25
C GLY A 366 -14.24 -6.30 -7.91
N VAL A 367 -14.68 -5.22 -8.54
CA VAL A 367 -15.91 -5.20 -9.33
C VAL A 367 -15.60 -4.79 -10.75
N PHE A 368 -16.27 -5.44 -11.73
CA PHE A 368 -16.14 -5.04 -13.12
C PHE A 368 -16.65 -3.61 -13.28
N ASP A 369 -15.82 -2.76 -13.89
CA ASP A 369 -16.11 -1.36 -14.11
C ASP A 369 -16.26 -1.05 -15.61
N PRO A 370 -17.46 -0.73 -16.08
CA PRO A 370 -17.65 -0.29 -17.48
C PRO A 370 -17.18 1.16 -17.73
N GLY A 371 -16.44 1.78 -16.82
CA GLY A 371 -15.97 3.16 -16.93
C GLY A 371 -16.81 4.15 -16.12
N ILE A 372 -17.52 3.67 -15.09
CA ILE A 372 -18.41 4.47 -14.22
C ILE A 372 -17.68 4.97 -12.98
N PHE A 373 -16.81 4.13 -12.39
CA PHE A 373 -16.16 4.42 -11.13
C PHE A 373 -14.93 5.31 -11.29
N SER A 374 -14.74 6.13 -10.27
CA SER A 374 -13.52 6.91 -10.04
C SER A 374 -12.93 6.55 -8.68
N ILE A 375 -11.63 6.78 -8.52
CA ILE A 375 -10.96 6.63 -7.22
C ILE A 375 -11.56 7.64 -6.25
N GLY A 376 -11.94 7.18 -5.05
CA GLY A 376 -12.64 7.97 -4.02
C GLY A 376 -14.17 7.85 -4.05
N ASP A 377 -14.74 7.18 -5.05
CA ASP A 377 -16.19 7.01 -5.12
C ASP A 377 -16.72 6.17 -3.96
N THR A 378 -17.86 6.62 -3.41
CA THR A 378 -18.58 5.95 -2.32
C THR A 378 -19.75 5.18 -2.86
N ILE A 379 -19.88 3.92 -2.42
CA ILE A 379 -20.97 3.02 -2.73
C ILE A 379 -21.67 2.64 -1.42
N CYS A 380 -22.98 2.71 -1.35
CA CYS A 380 -23.72 2.38 -0.14
C CYS A 380 -25.05 1.68 -0.46
N THR A 381 -25.73 1.22 0.59
CA THR A 381 -27.09 0.69 0.48
C THR A 381 -28.05 1.79 -0.02
N PRO A 382 -28.98 1.48 -0.96
CA PRO A 382 -29.98 2.45 -1.41
C PRO A 382 -30.77 3.07 -0.25
N GLY A 383 -30.89 4.40 -0.28
CA GLY A 383 -31.54 5.18 0.79
C GLY A 383 -30.58 5.84 1.78
N LYS A 384 -29.32 5.42 1.83
CA LYS A 384 -28.24 6.13 2.52
C LYS A 384 -27.50 7.02 1.51
N LYS A 385 -27.13 8.22 1.93
CA LYS A 385 -26.37 9.18 1.11
C LYS A 385 -25.34 9.85 2.00
N PHE A 386 -24.09 9.48 1.83
CA PHE A 386 -22.95 10.12 2.44
C PHE A 386 -21.72 9.83 1.59
N THR A 387 -20.67 10.61 1.76
CA THR A 387 -19.38 10.40 1.08
C THR A 387 -18.29 10.17 2.12
N TYR A 388 -17.46 9.18 1.87
CA TYR A 388 -16.22 9.03 2.63
C TYR A 388 -15.28 10.18 2.29
N GLU A 389 -14.36 10.50 3.19
CA GLU A 389 -13.29 11.46 2.91
C GLU A 389 -12.56 11.06 1.62
N GLY A 390 -12.43 12.04 0.73
CA GLY A 390 -11.77 11.84 -0.56
C GLY A 390 -10.28 11.50 -0.41
N ILE A 391 -9.76 10.79 -1.39
CA ILE A 391 -8.33 10.49 -1.49
C ILE A 391 -7.64 11.72 -2.11
N PRO A 392 -6.70 12.37 -1.42
CA PRO A 392 -6.00 13.51 -1.99
C PRO A 392 -5.16 13.09 -3.19
N THR A 393 -5.09 13.96 -4.19
CA THR A 393 -4.23 13.79 -5.35
C THR A 393 -2.93 14.55 -5.11
N PHE A 394 -1.79 13.88 -5.26
CA PHE A 394 -0.48 14.51 -5.13
C PHE A 394 -0.18 15.40 -6.33
N ALA A 395 0.48 16.53 -6.07
CA ALA A 395 0.97 17.38 -7.15
C ALA A 395 2.10 16.66 -7.89
N PRO A 396 2.06 16.55 -9.23
CA PRO A 396 3.18 16.06 -10.01
C PRO A 396 4.41 16.95 -9.88
N GLU A 397 5.58 16.32 -9.94
CA GLU A 397 6.89 16.98 -9.87
C GLU A 397 7.63 16.95 -11.22
N HIS A 398 7.22 16.05 -12.12
CA HIS A 398 7.83 15.87 -13.44
C HIS A 398 6.78 15.94 -14.54
N PHE A 399 7.10 16.62 -15.62
CA PHE A 399 6.17 16.87 -16.73
C PHE A 399 6.79 16.53 -18.08
N CYS A 400 6.02 15.86 -18.92
CA CYS A 400 6.39 15.57 -20.31
C CYS A 400 5.22 15.87 -21.25
N ARG A 401 5.54 16.28 -22.48
CA ARG A 401 4.60 16.23 -23.58
C ARG A 401 4.58 14.80 -24.11
N LEU A 402 3.39 14.24 -24.26
CA LEU A 402 3.18 12.90 -24.80
C LEU A 402 2.73 12.98 -26.26
N VAL A 403 3.50 12.36 -27.16
CA VAL A 403 3.27 12.40 -28.59
C VAL A 403 3.12 10.99 -29.14
N ALA A 404 2.03 10.72 -29.87
CA ALA A 404 1.87 9.48 -30.63
C ALA A 404 2.80 9.52 -31.86
N LEU A 405 3.57 8.45 -32.08
CA LEU A 405 4.46 8.37 -33.26
C LEU A 405 3.69 8.09 -34.54
N ASP A 406 2.53 7.42 -34.44
CA ASP A 406 1.64 7.13 -35.56
C ASP A 406 0.31 7.89 -35.37
N SER A 407 0.06 8.84 -36.26
CA SER A 407 -1.16 9.65 -36.25
C SER A 407 -2.44 8.84 -36.53
N MET A 408 -2.33 7.69 -37.20
CA MET A 408 -3.46 6.82 -37.46
C MET A 408 -3.95 6.09 -36.21
N LYS A 409 -3.10 5.94 -35.20
CA LYS A 409 -3.42 5.30 -33.93
C LYS A 409 -4.00 6.27 -32.88
N ARG A 410 -4.47 7.45 -33.30
CA ARG A 410 -5.00 8.50 -32.38
C ARG A 410 -6.09 7.99 -31.43
N LYS A 411 -6.96 7.09 -31.89
CA LYS A 411 -8.02 6.51 -31.04
C LYS A 411 -7.46 5.62 -29.95
N GLN A 412 -6.50 4.76 -30.27
CA GLN A 412 -5.78 3.90 -29.31
C GLN A 412 -4.99 4.75 -28.34
N PHE A 413 -4.29 5.77 -28.83
CA PHE A 413 -3.55 6.73 -28.04
C PHE A 413 -4.44 7.38 -26.98
N MET A 414 -5.54 8.01 -27.37
CA MET A 414 -6.46 8.69 -26.44
C MET A 414 -7.07 7.72 -25.46
N LYS A 415 -7.47 6.51 -25.91
CA LYS A 415 -7.98 5.46 -25.02
C LYS A 415 -6.95 5.07 -23.96
N GLY A 416 -5.71 4.78 -24.37
CA GLY A 416 -4.64 4.35 -23.48
C GLY A 416 -4.31 5.41 -22.43
N VAL A 417 -4.04 6.62 -22.87
CA VAL A 417 -3.69 7.74 -21.99
C VAL A 417 -4.81 8.01 -20.98
N THR A 418 -6.06 8.04 -21.44
CA THR A 418 -7.22 8.30 -20.57
C THR A 418 -7.39 7.19 -19.53
N GLN A 419 -7.30 5.91 -19.93
CA GLN A 419 -7.44 4.79 -19.00
C GLN A 419 -6.32 4.76 -17.94
N ILE A 420 -5.06 4.94 -18.35
CA ILE A 420 -3.92 4.98 -17.45
C ILE A 420 -4.04 6.15 -16.45
N ALA A 421 -4.56 7.30 -16.90
CA ALA A 421 -4.83 8.43 -16.00
C ALA A 421 -5.99 8.16 -15.02
N GLN A 422 -7.03 7.47 -15.47
CA GLN A 422 -8.15 7.08 -14.59
C GLN A 422 -7.75 6.05 -13.52
N GLU A 423 -6.71 5.26 -13.77
CA GLU A 423 -6.08 4.40 -12.78
C GLU A 423 -5.24 5.20 -11.76
N GLY A 424 -4.99 6.48 -12.04
CA GLY A 424 -4.15 7.36 -11.22
C GLY A 424 -2.66 7.12 -11.37
N ALA A 425 -2.22 6.34 -12.36
CA ALA A 425 -0.79 6.11 -12.62
C ALA A 425 -0.09 7.35 -13.18
N ILE A 426 -0.84 8.24 -13.84
CA ILE A 426 -0.39 9.51 -14.38
C ILE A 426 -1.49 10.56 -14.21
N GLN A 427 -1.13 11.84 -14.30
CA GLN A 427 -2.08 12.94 -14.43
C GLN A 427 -1.97 13.57 -15.82
N ILE A 428 -3.11 13.96 -16.39
CA ILE A 428 -3.18 14.53 -17.73
C ILE A 428 -3.63 15.98 -17.63
N PHE A 429 -2.92 16.83 -18.36
CA PHE A 429 -3.23 18.25 -18.52
C PHE A 429 -3.29 18.61 -19.99
N GLN A 430 -4.14 19.57 -20.30
CA GLN A 430 -4.30 20.16 -21.63
C GLN A 430 -4.04 21.64 -21.56
N ASP A 431 -3.60 22.23 -22.66
CA ASP A 431 -3.50 23.69 -22.76
C ASP A 431 -4.85 24.32 -22.46
N TYR A 432 -4.86 25.41 -21.68
CA TYR A 432 -6.10 26.05 -21.24
C TYR A 432 -6.93 26.61 -22.41
N ASN A 433 -6.25 27.18 -23.42
CA ASN A 433 -6.89 27.85 -24.54
C ASN A 433 -7.07 26.99 -25.78
N LEU A 434 -6.30 25.89 -25.90
CA LEU A 434 -6.32 25.04 -27.08
C LEU A 434 -7.02 23.72 -26.76
N GLU A 435 -8.13 23.48 -27.43
CA GLU A 435 -8.78 22.19 -27.35
C GLU A 435 -8.00 21.12 -28.16
N MET A 436 -7.62 20.02 -27.49
CA MET A 436 -7.11 18.78 -28.06
C MET A 436 -5.75 18.81 -28.82
N SER A 437 -4.92 19.83 -28.69
CA SER A 437 -3.66 19.94 -29.45
C SER A 437 -2.45 19.29 -28.79
N GLU A 438 -2.36 19.32 -27.48
CA GLU A 438 -1.20 18.87 -26.72
C GLU A 438 -1.63 18.14 -25.45
N ILE A 439 -1.09 16.94 -25.22
CA ILE A 439 -1.27 16.21 -23.97
C ILE A 439 0.01 16.36 -23.14
N ILE A 440 -0.13 16.98 -21.98
CA ILE A 440 0.91 17.06 -20.97
C ILE A 440 0.62 16.00 -19.93
N VAL A 441 1.61 15.18 -19.64
CA VAL A 441 1.56 14.15 -18.60
C VAL A 441 2.40 14.63 -17.43
N GLY A 442 1.81 14.62 -16.23
CA GLY A 442 2.48 14.86 -14.97
C GLY A 442 2.58 13.59 -14.14
N VAL A 443 3.70 13.39 -13.47
CA VAL A 443 3.98 12.25 -12.59
C VAL A 443 4.76 12.70 -11.36
N VAL A 444 4.65 11.91 -10.29
CA VAL A 444 5.41 12.16 -9.04
C VAL A 444 6.86 11.73 -9.20
N GLY A 445 7.11 10.60 -9.89
CA GLY A 445 8.45 10.08 -10.13
C GLY A 445 8.67 9.64 -11.58
N THR A 446 9.91 9.72 -12.04
CA THR A 446 10.26 9.52 -13.45
C THR A 446 10.05 8.11 -13.97
N LEU A 447 10.11 7.07 -13.11
CA LEU A 447 9.79 5.69 -13.52
C LEU A 447 8.35 5.53 -14.01
N GLN A 448 7.43 6.37 -13.57
CA GLN A 448 6.05 6.34 -14.07
C GLN A 448 5.97 6.64 -15.58
N PHE A 449 6.90 7.43 -16.13
CA PHE A 449 6.98 7.64 -17.58
C PHE A 449 7.39 6.38 -18.33
N ASP A 450 8.32 5.60 -17.77
CA ASP A 450 8.73 4.32 -18.36
C ASP A 450 7.58 3.31 -18.35
N VAL A 451 6.83 3.27 -17.24
CA VAL A 451 5.62 2.44 -17.12
C VAL A 451 4.55 2.88 -18.12
N LEU A 452 4.32 4.18 -18.25
CA LEU A 452 3.40 4.74 -19.24
C LEU A 452 3.77 4.29 -20.66
N LYS A 453 5.04 4.48 -21.04
CA LYS A 453 5.55 4.10 -22.36
C LYS A 453 5.39 2.61 -22.61
N TYR A 454 5.83 1.77 -21.67
CA TYR A 454 5.69 0.32 -21.74
C TYR A 454 4.24 -0.12 -21.93
N ARG A 455 3.31 0.45 -21.17
CA ARG A 455 1.88 0.13 -21.25
C ARG A 455 1.25 0.59 -22.57
N MET A 456 1.59 1.79 -23.04
CA MET A 456 1.12 2.30 -24.34
C MET A 456 1.53 1.38 -25.49
N GLU A 457 2.77 0.90 -25.48
CA GLU A 457 3.30 -0.01 -26.48
C GLU A 457 2.67 -1.42 -26.39
N ASN A 458 2.64 -2.01 -25.19
CA ASN A 458 2.28 -3.42 -24.99
C ASN A 458 0.78 -3.70 -24.76
N GLU A 459 0.02 -2.73 -24.23
CA GLU A 459 -1.41 -2.91 -23.94
C GLU A 459 -2.30 -2.22 -24.98
N TYR A 460 -1.85 -1.09 -25.53
CA TYR A 460 -2.64 -0.28 -26.48
C TYR A 460 -2.07 -0.30 -27.91
N SER A 461 -0.94 -1.00 -28.12
CA SER A 461 -0.26 -1.10 -29.42
C SER A 461 0.02 0.26 -30.05
N CYS A 462 0.40 1.23 -29.23
CA CYS A 462 0.63 2.61 -29.63
C CYS A 462 2.02 3.08 -29.17
N ASP A 463 2.93 3.24 -30.12
CA ASP A 463 4.26 3.77 -29.85
C ASP A 463 4.17 5.27 -29.55
N VAL A 464 4.85 5.69 -28.48
CA VAL A 464 4.80 7.08 -28.00
C VAL A 464 6.20 7.65 -27.76
N ARG A 465 6.32 8.96 -27.86
CA ARG A 465 7.50 9.73 -27.48
C ARG A 465 7.15 10.65 -26.33
N LEU A 466 8.00 10.67 -25.33
CA LEU A 466 7.95 11.56 -24.18
C LEU A 466 8.97 12.68 -24.40
N GLU A 467 8.50 13.91 -24.42
CA GLU A 467 9.32 15.11 -24.55
C GLU A 467 9.31 15.86 -23.22
N PRO A 468 10.44 15.87 -22.46
CA PRO A 468 10.50 16.54 -21.17
C PRO A 468 10.14 18.01 -21.25
N LEU A 469 9.42 18.51 -20.26
CA LEU A 469 9.06 19.91 -20.10
C LEU A 469 9.77 20.50 -18.86
N PRO A 470 10.11 21.80 -18.87
CA PRO A 470 10.94 22.42 -17.83
C PRO A 470 10.16 22.79 -16.56
N TYR A 471 9.01 22.18 -16.33
CA TYR A 471 8.16 22.46 -15.17
C TYR A 471 8.47 21.48 -14.04
N GLY A 472 8.53 21.99 -12.80
CA GLY A 472 8.71 21.21 -11.58
C GLY A 472 7.57 21.37 -10.58
N HIS A 473 6.66 22.31 -10.82
CA HIS A 473 5.57 22.59 -9.90
C HIS A 473 4.25 22.81 -10.63
N ILE A 474 3.16 22.45 -9.97
CA ILE A 474 1.81 22.73 -10.43
C ILE A 474 0.98 23.30 -9.26
N ARG A 475 0.05 24.22 -9.57
CA ARG A 475 -0.89 24.75 -8.59
C ARG A 475 -2.28 24.83 -9.19
N TRP A 476 -3.27 24.42 -8.41
CA TRP A 476 -4.69 24.60 -8.71
C TRP A 476 -5.11 26.01 -8.32
N VAL A 477 -5.87 26.66 -9.17
CA VAL A 477 -6.56 27.89 -8.79
C VAL A 477 -7.78 27.50 -7.96
N LYS A 478 -7.89 28.05 -6.75
CA LYS A 478 -8.90 27.62 -5.76
C LYS A 478 -10.33 27.85 -6.25
N ASP A 479 -10.57 28.96 -6.93
CA ASP A 479 -11.84 29.24 -7.56
C ASP A 479 -11.87 28.71 -9.00
N PRO A 480 -12.67 27.63 -9.27
CA PRO A 480 -12.76 27.04 -10.60
C PRO A 480 -13.34 27.97 -11.67
N ALA A 481 -14.06 29.01 -11.26
CA ALA A 481 -14.65 29.99 -12.18
C ALA A 481 -13.64 31.04 -12.67
N THR A 482 -12.41 31.06 -12.14
CA THR A 482 -11.39 32.03 -12.53
C THR A 482 -10.93 31.80 -13.97
N ASP A 483 -11.06 32.82 -14.81
CA ASP A 483 -10.43 32.79 -16.14
C ASP A 483 -8.92 32.98 -16.04
N LEU A 484 -8.16 31.92 -16.38
CA LEU A 484 -6.71 31.97 -16.36
C LEU A 484 -6.12 33.04 -17.29
N ASN A 485 -6.85 33.49 -18.30
CA ASN A 485 -6.38 34.55 -19.20
C ASN A 485 -6.34 35.91 -18.52
N SER A 486 -7.11 36.11 -17.47
CA SER A 486 -7.06 37.37 -16.67
C SER A 486 -5.85 37.42 -15.73
N ILE A 487 -5.20 36.29 -15.45
CA ILE A 487 -4.06 36.19 -14.53
C ILE A 487 -2.78 36.67 -15.21
N LYS A 488 -2.05 37.54 -14.55
CA LYS A 488 -0.73 38.03 -15.01
C LYS A 488 0.36 36.99 -14.69
N CYS A 489 0.47 35.98 -15.54
CA CYS A 489 1.44 34.91 -15.39
C CYS A 489 2.87 35.33 -15.77
N PRO A 490 3.92 34.88 -15.03
CA PRO A 490 5.32 34.94 -15.50
C PRO A 490 5.49 34.20 -16.83
N SER A 491 6.50 34.59 -17.62
CA SER A 491 6.74 34.02 -18.96
C SER A 491 7.17 32.55 -18.98
N ASP A 492 7.67 32.06 -17.87
CA ASP A 492 8.14 30.68 -17.64
C ASP A 492 7.06 29.77 -17.06
N THR A 493 5.80 30.16 -17.17
CA THR A 493 4.64 29.38 -16.70
C THR A 493 3.76 28.92 -17.86
N LYS A 494 2.92 27.91 -17.63
CA LYS A 494 1.93 27.47 -18.61
C LYS A 494 0.55 27.29 -17.97
N ARG A 495 -0.46 27.89 -18.59
CA ARG A 495 -1.86 27.72 -18.20
C ARG A 495 -2.39 26.40 -18.76
N VAL A 496 -2.93 25.57 -17.90
CA VAL A 496 -3.47 24.25 -18.27
C VAL A 496 -4.80 23.99 -17.57
N LYS A 497 -5.51 22.99 -18.05
CA LYS A 497 -6.70 22.42 -17.39
C LYS A 497 -6.54 20.92 -17.23
N ASP A 498 -7.08 20.37 -16.14
CA ASP A 498 -7.16 18.92 -15.93
C ASP A 498 -8.29 18.29 -16.77
N MET A 499 -8.44 16.97 -16.70
CA MET A 499 -9.50 16.24 -17.41
C MET A 499 -10.92 16.64 -16.97
N LYS A 500 -11.09 17.26 -15.80
CA LYS A 500 -12.38 17.75 -15.29
C LYS A 500 -12.61 19.22 -15.66
N GLY A 501 -11.66 19.85 -16.36
CA GLY A 501 -11.74 21.27 -16.78
C GLY A 501 -11.31 22.27 -15.71
N ASN A 502 -10.74 21.82 -14.58
CA ASN A 502 -10.27 22.75 -13.55
C ASN A 502 -9.05 23.52 -14.02
N PRO A 503 -8.96 24.83 -13.71
CA PRO A 503 -7.83 25.67 -14.10
C PRO A 503 -6.61 25.41 -13.21
N LEU A 504 -5.43 25.26 -13.85
CA LEU A 504 -4.14 25.05 -13.19
C LEU A 504 -3.05 25.85 -13.91
N ILE A 505 -1.95 26.06 -13.19
CA ILE A 505 -0.77 26.68 -13.74
C ILE A 505 0.46 25.83 -13.43
N LEU A 506 1.27 25.57 -14.47
CA LEU A 506 2.57 24.92 -14.36
C LEU A 506 3.64 26.01 -14.16
N PHE A 507 4.61 25.71 -13.29
CA PHE A 507 5.71 26.62 -12.95
C PHE A 507 7.05 25.88 -13.07
N THR A 508 8.09 26.60 -13.46
CA THR A 508 9.45 26.06 -13.51
C THR A 508 10.10 25.97 -12.14
N ASN A 509 9.75 26.90 -11.22
CA ASN A 509 10.34 27.01 -9.89
C ASN A 509 9.40 27.75 -8.92
N GLU A 510 9.73 27.72 -7.62
CA GLU A 510 8.95 28.38 -6.58
C GLU A 510 8.96 29.92 -6.67
N TRP A 511 10.01 30.52 -7.24
CA TRP A 511 10.08 31.95 -7.41
C TRP A 511 8.98 32.45 -8.35
N SER A 512 8.71 31.72 -9.43
CA SER A 512 7.62 32.02 -10.38
C SER A 512 6.25 31.96 -9.73
N ILE A 513 6.07 31.08 -8.74
CA ILE A 513 4.82 31.00 -7.94
C ILE A 513 4.66 32.29 -7.12
N ARG A 514 5.70 32.71 -6.39
CA ARG A 514 5.67 33.92 -5.57
C ARG A 514 5.41 35.15 -6.44
N LEU A 515 6.12 35.27 -7.57
CA LEU A 515 5.94 36.37 -8.50
C LEU A 515 4.52 36.47 -9.08
N LEU A 516 3.88 35.31 -9.34
CA LEU A 516 2.48 35.29 -9.78
C LEU A 516 1.57 35.83 -8.68
N LEU A 517 1.74 35.40 -7.44
CA LEU A 517 0.92 35.85 -6.30
C LEU A 517 1.10 37.36 -6.05
N GLU A 518 2.32 37.88 -6.13
CA GLU A 518 2.60 39.31 -5.99
C GLU A 518 1.93 40.16 -7.09
N ARG A 519 1.82 39.64 -8.31
CA ARG A 519 1.22 40.35 -9.46
C ARG A 519 -0.31 40.28 -9.51
N ASN A 520 -0.91 39.42 -8.71
CA ASN A 520 -2.35 39.16 -8.78
C ASN A 520 -2.94 39.08 -7.35
N GLU A 521 -3.29 40.22 -6.80
CA GLU A 521 -3.94 40.30 -5.48
C GLU A 521 -5.25 39.48 -5.47
N GLY A 522 -5.45 38.67 -4.42
CA GLY A 522 -6.67 37.92 -4.21
C GLY A 522 -6.74 36.55 -4.91
N ILE A 523 -5.71 36.16 -5.67
CA ILE A 523 -5.64 34.80 -6.22
C ILE A 523 -5.11 33.84 -5.15
N GLU A 524 -5.87 32.78 -4.92
CA GLU A 524 -5.47 31.69 -4.05
C GLU A 524 -5.08 30.46 -4.88
N LEU A 525 -3.86 29.94 -4.63
CA LEU A 525 -3.34 28.71 -5.22
C LEU A 525 -3.24 27.63 -4.17
N THR A 526 -3.50 26.38 -4.57
CA THR A 526 -3.39 25.20 -3.69
C THR A 526 -2.48 24.14 -4.31
N GLU A 527 -1.75 23.39 -3.46
CA GLU A 527 -0.95 22.23 -3.88
C GLU A 527 -1.80 20.98 -3.99
N PHE A 528 -2.91 20.93 -3.28
CA PHE A 528 -3.79 19.77 -3.21
C PHE A 528 -5.19 20.17 -3.63
N LYS A 529 -5.80 19.31 -4.43
CA LYS A 529 -7.22 19.33 -4.66
C LYS A 529 -7.88 18.36 -3.68
N LYS A 530 -8.74 18.88 -2.80
CA LYS A 530 -9.72 18.01 -2.11
C LYS A 530 -10.75 17.60 -3.15
N ASN A 531 -10.82 16.32 -3.46
CA ASN A 531 -11.83 15.76 -4.37
C ASN A 531 -13.20 15.80 -3.72
#